data_5dc49f86c4cc174e758c32736799b806
#
_entry.id   5dc49f86c4cc174e758c32736799b806
#
_cell.length_a   1.000
_cell.length_b   1.000
_cell.length_c   1.000
_cell.angle_alpha   90.00
_cell.angle_beta   90.00
_cell.angle_gamma   90.00
#
_symmetry.space_group_name_H-M   'P 1'
#
loop_
_entity.id
_entity.type
_entity.pdbx_description
1 polymer ?
#
loop_
_entity_poly.entity_id
_entity_poly.type
_entity_poly.pdbx_seq_one_letter_code
_entity_poly.pdbx_strand_id
1 'polypeptide(L)'
;MQPEPTGALELVPGREVQKVLRPAIQDGLAASGFTSTASAPEDLSHRPRGWCLQLADSRFVVVSLQLDSKGGFSRHWGGRFTLRFELSSRPVPITSMKTAHLWKLLDRAHRKNALEIQRRVVSSLPDPPELIRRNFYGSRFAPPRYWPWEDVWLRYSTSEHIQIWAQFLRQSLPSAAKRFLTSTQWTTVRPVDSGR
;
A
#
# COMPACT_ATOMS: atom_id res chain seq x y z
N MET A 1 -36.71 6.28 20.70
CA MET A 1 -35.24 6.19 20.85
C MET A 1 -34.87 4.81 20.34
N GLN A 2 -34.42 4.71 19.08
CA GLN A 2 -33.96 3.44 18.54
C GLN A 2 -32.56 3.14 19.15
N PRO A 3 -32.29 1.89 19.58
CA PRO A 3 -30.98 1.54 20.06
C PRO A 3 -29.97 1.77 18.93
N GLU A 4 -28.87 2.46 19.23
CA GLU A 4 -27.75 2.56 18.30
C GLU A 4 -27.33 1.15 17.91
N PRO A 5 -27.00 0.91 16.64
CA PRO A 5 -26.58 -0.42 16.21
C PRO A 5 -25.27 -0.77 16.95
N THR A 6 -25.40 -1.67 17.89
CA THR A 6 -24.34 -2.35 18.63
C THR A 6 -23.46 -3.10 17.62
N GLY A 7 -22.39 -2.50 17.13
CA GLY A 7 -21.51 -3.17 16.19
C GLY A 7 -20.52 -2.29 15.44
N ALA A 8 -20.33 -1.04 15.86
CA ALA A 8 -19.26 -0.23 15.28
C ALA A 8 -17.90 -0.82 15.67
N LEU A 9 -17.07 -1.16 14.67
CA LEU A 9 -15.70 -1.62 14.90
C LEU A 9 -14.91 -0.54 15.61
N GLU A 10 -14.26 -0.88 16.71
CA GLU A 10 -13.20 -0.06 17.26
C GLU A 10 -11.99 -0.16 16.31
N LEU A 11 -11.74 0.90 15.58
CA LEU A 11 -10.67 0.93 14.59
C LEU A 11 -9.32 1.06 15.29
N VAL A 12 -8.37 0.24 14.86
CA VAL A 12 -6.98 0.38 15.28
C VAL A 12 -6.46 1.76 14.83
N PRO A 13 -5.96 2.61 15.75
CA PRO A 13 -5.45 3.94 15.41
C PRO A 13 -4.34 3.87 14.37
N GLY A 14 -4.32 4.80 13.42
CA GLY A 14 -3.34 4.81 12.33
C GLY A 14 -1.88 4.82 12.81
N ARG A 15 -1.59 5.42 13.98
CA ARG A 15 -0.25 5.36 14.60
C ARG A 15 0.15 3.95 15.01
N GLU A 16 -0.79 3.15 15.51
CA GLU A 16 -0.53 1.77 15.89
C GLU A 16 -0.32 0.88 14.65
N VAL A 17 -1.09 1.14 13.60
CA VAL A 17 -0.87 0.49 12.30
C VAL A 17 0.54 0.78 11.78
N GLN A 18 0.98 2.04 11.85
CA GLN A 18 2.32 2.43 11.42
C GLN A 18 3.42 1.79 12.26
N LYS A 19 3.25 1.68 13.58
CA LYS A 19 4.23 1.02 14.47
C LYS A 19 4.52 -0.42 14.05
N VAL A 20 3.52 -1.12 13.54
CA VAL A 20 3.64 -2.52 13.13
C VAL A 20 4.10 -2.64 11.67
N LEU A 21 3.49 -1.88 10.76
CA LEU A 21 3.79 -2.02 9.34
C LEU A 21 5.13 -1.41 8.94
N ARG A 22 5.55 -0.29 9.54
CA ARG A 22 6.80 0.37 9.12
C ARG A 22 8.05 -0.49 9.30
N PRO A 23 8.29 -1.15 10.45
CA PRO A 23 9.40 -2.08 10.59
C PRO A 23 9.34 -3.22 9.57
N ALA A 24 8.16 -3.79 9.35
CA ALA A 24 7.99 -4.88 8.38
C ALA A 24 8.30 -4.45 6.94
N ILE A 25 7.92 -3.22 6.57
CA ILE A 25 8.24 -2.66 5.26
C ILE A 25 9.74 -2.40 5.15
N GLN A 26 10.36 -1.83 6.20
CA GLN A 26 11.81 -1.63 6.24
C GLN A 26 12.56 -2.93 6.05
N ASP A 27 12.20 -3.98 6.80
CA ASP A 27 12.81 -5.31 6.71
C ASP A 27 12.67 -5.89 5.29
N GLY A 28 11.46 -5.81 4.72
CA GLY A 28 11.18 -6.34 3.38
C GLY A 28 11.90 -5.57 2.25
N LEU A 29 12.16 -4.29 2.43
CA LEU A 29 12.84 -3.46 1.45
C LEU A 29 14.37 -3.42 1.60
N ALA A 30 14.88 -3.72 2.80
CA ALA A 30 16.31 -3.63 3.12
C ALA A 30 17.17 -4.51 2.20
N ALA A 31 16.73 -5.73 1.90
CA ALA A 31 17.42 -6.64 0.99
C ALA A 31 17.56 -6.08 -0.44
N SER A 32 16.74 -5.09 -0.82
CA SER A 32 16.80 -4.41 -2.11
C SER A 32 17.52 -3.06 -2.03
N GLY A 33 18.18 -2.73 -0.92
CA GLY A 33 18.98 -1.53 -0.74
C GLY A 33 18.20 -0.25 -0.40
N PHE A 34 16.91 -0.35 -0.08
CA PHE A 34 16.11 0.80 0.32
C PHE A 34 16.46 1.27 1.73
N THR A 35 16.53 2.58 1.92
CA THR A 35 16.74 3.23 3.20
C THR A 35 15.53 4.09 3.59
N SER A 36 15.32 4.28 4.89
CA SER A 36 14.22 5.14 5.38
C SER A 36 14.53 6.61 5.07
N THR A 37 13.54 7.34 4.56
CA THR A 37 13.63 8.78 4.35
C THR A 37 13.51 9.60 5.64
N ALA A 38 13.35 8.95 6.80
CA ALA A 38 13.36 9.64 8.10
C ALA A 38 14.70 10.34 8.40
N SER A 39 15.76 9.95 7.70
CA SER A 39 17.10 10.56 7.77
C SER A 39 17.29 11.68 6.74
N ALA A 40 16.25 12.06 6.00
CA ALA A 40 16.33 13.16 5.04
C ALA A 40 16.49 14.52 5.76
N PRO A 41 17.14 15.52 5.12
CA PRO A 41 17.34 16.86 5.70
C PRO A 41 16.06 17.48 6.24
N GLU A 42 16.18 18.33 7.27
CA GLU A 42 15.07 18.93 8.02
C GLU A 42 14.07 19.73 7.17
N ASP A 43 14.49 20.26 6.03
CA ASP A 43 13.62 21.00 5.09
C ASP A 43 12.51 20.13 4.47
N LEU A 44 12.62 18.79 4.60
CA LEU A 44 11.65 17.81 4.10
C LEU A 44 10.74 17.24 5.21
N SER A 45 10.80 17.79 6.42
CA SER A 45 10.08 17.27 7.60
C SER A 45 8.55 17.20 7.45
N HIS A 46 7.96 18.01 6.57
CA HIS A 46 6.50 18.04 6.30
C HIS A 46 6.02 17.02 5.27
N ARG A 47 6.92 16.23 4.67
CA ARG A 47 6.56 15.28 3.63
C ARG A 47 6.31 13.86 4.18
N PRO A 48 5.46 13.07 3.54
CA PRO A 48 5.19 11.71 4.00
C PRO A 48 6.49 10.90 4.05
N ARG A 49 6.78 10.36 5.23
CA ARG A 49 7.93 9.50 5.46
C ARG A 49 7.77 8.20 4.68
N GLY A 50 8.79 7.83 3.93
CA GLY A 50 8.82 6.64 3.09
C GLY A 50 10.17 5.92 3.15
N TRP A 51 10.45 5.20 2.10
CA TRP A 51 11.73 4.53 1.85
C TRP A 51 12.20 4.91 0.46
N CYS A 52 13.49 5.10 0.28
CA CYS A 52 14.07 5.43 -1.01
C CYS A 52 15.27 4.54 -1.34
N LEU A 53 15.46 4.34 -2.64
CA LEU A 53 16.63 3.75 -3.24
C LEU A 53 17.12 4.70 -4.34
N GLN A 54 18.38 5.13 -4.27
CA GLN A 54 19.01 5.91 -5.33
C GLN A 54 19.45 4.98 -6.47
N LEU A 55 19.12 5.35 -7.69
CA LEU A 55 19.54 4.67 -8.91
C LEU A 55 20.86 5.28 -9.45
N ALA A 56 21.56 4.53 -10.31
CA ALA A 56 22.81 4.97 -10.90
C ALA A 56 22.70 6.26 -11.73
N ASP A 57 21.53 6.56 -12.26
CA ASP A 57 21.22 7.75 -13.06
C ASP A 57 20.73 8.95 -12.20
N SER A 58 21.03 8.94 -10.92
CA SER A 58 20.62 9.98 -9.94
C SER A 58 19.12 10.11 -9.70
N ARG A 59 18.31 9.20 -10.24
CA ARG A 59 16.89 9.09 -9.89
C ARG A 59 16.70 8.28 -8.62
N PHE A 60 15.51 8.32 -8.08
CA PHE A 60 15.14 7.60 -6.87
C PHE A 60 13.91 6.74 -7.12
N VAL A 61 13.90 5.55 -6.57
CA VAL A 61 12.66 4.82 -6.34
C VAL A 61 12.22 5.13 -4.92
N VAL A 62 11.02 5.67 -4.79
CA VAL A 62 10.43 6.02 -3.49
C VAL A 62 9.25 5.11 -3.21
N VAL A 63 9.19 4.57 -2.01
CA VAL A 63 8.06 3.77 -1.53
C VAL A 63 7.37 4.52 -0.40
N SER A 64 6.06 4.70 -0.51
CA SER A 64 5.25 5.37 0.50
C SER A 64 4.13 4.45 1.01
N LEU A 65 3.88 4.51 2.34
CA LEU A 65 2.74 3.87 2.98
C LEU A 65 1.59 4.88 3.04
N GLN A 66 0.49 4.54 2.41
CA GLN A 66 -0.75 5.31 2.47
C GLN A 66 -1.75 4.60 3.36
N LEU A 67 -2.32 5.32 4.32
CA LEU A 67 -3.33 4.83 5.25
C LEU A 67 -4.63 5.60 5.04
N ASP A 68 -5.73 4.88 5.02
CA ASP A 68 -7.07 5.44 5.08
C ASP A 68 -7.79 4.85 6.31
N SER A 69 -7.56 5.48 7.44
CA SER A 69 -8.15 5.11 8.73
C SER A 69 -9.25 6.09 9.18
N LYS A 70 -9.47 7.17 8.43
CA LYS A 70 -10.38 8.27 8.82
C LYS A 70 -11.66 8.34 7.98
N GLY A 71 -11.80 7.50 6.95
CA GLY A 71 -12.98 7.50 6.10
C GLY A 71 -14.24 7.16 6.90
N GLY A 72 -15.37 7.85 6.66
CA GLY A 72 -16.65 7.61 7.36
C GLY A 72 -17.16 6.17 7.23
N PHE A 73 -16.64 5.42 6.28
CA PHE A 73 -16.96 4.00 6.05
C PHE A 73 -16.05 3.02 6.82
N SER A 74 -14.95 3.49 7.38
CA SER A 74 -13.97 2.62 8.06
C SER A 74 -14.57 1.89 9.27
N ARG A 75 -15.58 2.45 9.93
CA ARG A 75 -16.30 1.79 11.04
C ARG A 75 -17.04 0.52 10.62
N HIS A 76 -17.40 0.40 9.36
CA HIS A 76 -18.12 -0.76 8.83
C HIS A 76 -17.22 -1.67 8.01
N TRP A 77 -16.13 -1.15 7.47
CA TRP A 77 -15.31 -1.84 6.46
C TRP A 77 -13.86 -2.03 6.88
N GLY A 78 -13.54 -1.68 8.11
CA GLY A 78 -12.19 -1.67 8.63
C GLY A 78 -11.35 -0.54 8.05
N GLY A 79 -10.16 -0.36 8.59
CA GLY A 79 -9.15 0.49 8.01
C GLY A 79 -8.54 -0.16 6.76
N ARG A 80 -7.86 0.64 5.96
CA ARG A 80 -7.18 0.15 4.77
C ARG A 80 -5.85 0.86 4.55
N PHE A 81 -4.92 0.18 3.89
CA PHE A 81 -3.65 0.74 3.51
C PHE A 81 -3.21 0.24 2.12
N THR A 82 -2.29 0.96 1.52
CA THR A 82 -1.58 0.51 0.32
C THR A 82 -0.14 1.00 0.35
N LEU A 83 0.72 0.35 -0.44
CA LEU A 83 2.08 0.83 -0.71
C LEU A 83 2.15 1.29 -2.15
N ARG A 84 2.70 2.48 -2.33
CA ARG A 84 2.93 3.08 -3.63
C ARG A 84 4.42 3.18 -3.90
N PHE A 85 4.83 2.67 -5.04
CA PHE A 85 6.18 2.76 -5.59
C PHE A 85 6.19 3.86 -6.64
N GLU A 86 7.18 4.73 -6.60
CA GLU A 86 7.29 5.86 -7.50
C GLU A 86 8.72 6.01 -8.00
N LEU A 87 8.88 6.31 -9.29
CA LEU A 87 10.14 6.80 -9.84
C LEU A 87 10.15 8.32 -9.70
N SER A 88 11.14 8.88 -9.03
CA SER A 88 11.23 10.30 -8.69
C SER A 88 12.62 10.87 -8.98
N SER A 89 12.69 12.16 -9.25
CA SER A 89 13.95 12.90 -9.34
C SER A 89 14.52 13.31 -7.97
N ARG A 90 13.77 13.07 -6.88
CA ARG A 90 14.16 13.41 -5.50
C ARG A 90 13.83 12.26 -4.55
N PRO A 91 14.49 12.14 -3.39
CA PRO A 91 14.25 11.06 -2.43
C PRO A 91 12.94 11.19 -1.64
N VAL A 92 11.94 11.82 -2.22
CA VAL A 92 10.63 12.08 -1.63
C VAL A 92 9.53 11.83 -2.66
N PRO A 93 8.30 11.44 -2.24
CA PRO A 93 7.19 11.31 -3.16
C PRO A 93 6.88 12.68 -3.79
N ILE A 94 7.02 12.78 -5.09
CA ILE A 94 6.63 13.96 -5.88
C ILE A 94 5.77 13.45 -7.02
N THR A 95 5.12 14.35 -7.75
CA THR A 95 4.45 13.99 -9.00
C THR A 95 5.39 13.18 -9.88
N SER A 96 5.12 11.90 -10.01
CA SER A 96 6.09 10.91 -10.47
C SER A 96 5.96 10.64 -11.97
N MET A 97 7.09 10.31 -12.59
CA MET A 97 7.15 9.85 -13.98
C MET A 97 6.49 8.46 -14.14
N LYS A 98 6.54 7.63 -13.12
CA LYS A 98 5.99 6.27 -13.11
C LYS A 98 5.60 5.87 -11.69
N THR A 99 4.41 5.35 -11.55
CA THR A 99 3.88 4.84 -10.28
C THR A 99 3.33 3.44 -10.43
N ALA A 100 3.44 2.65 -9.36
CA ALA A 100 2.74 1.38 -9.24
C ALA A 100 2.36 1.13 -7.78
N HIS A 101 1.16 0.61 -7.54
CA HIS A 101 0.77 0.11 -6.23
C HIS A 101 1.27 -1.31 -6.02
N LEU A 102 1.49 -1.68 -4.76
CA LEU A 102 2.02 -2.99 -4.37
C LEU A 102 1.31 -4.13 -5.11
N TRP A 103 -0.01 -4.07 -5.21
CA TRP A 103 -0.81 -5.11 -5.86
C TRP A 103 -0.33 -5.46 -7.28
N LYS A 104 0.02 -4.47 -8.09
CA LYS A 104 0.52 -4.67 -9.45
C LYS A 104 1.88 -5.37 -9.49
N LEU A 105 2.65 -5.20 -8.44
CA LEU A 105 4.01 -5.71 -8.34
C LEU A 105 4.09 -7.12 -7.75
N LEU A 106 3.01 -7.60 -7.11
CA LEU A 106 2.95 -8.96 -6.57
C LEU A 106 2.99 -10.00 -7.70
N ASP A 107 3.71 -11.09 -7.48
CA ASP A 107 3.60 -12.28 -8.33
C ASP A 107 2.31 -13.06 -8.05
N ARG A 108 2.10 -14.14 -8.81
CA ARG A 108 0.87 -14.94 -8.70
C ARG A 108 0.69 -15.56 -7.31
N ALA A 109 1.78 -16.04 -6.71
CA ALA A 109 1.73 -16.69 -5.39
C ALA A 109 1.40 -15.67 -4.30
N HIS A 110 2.11 -14.52 -4.29
CA HIS A 110 1.84 -13.45 -3.34
C HIS A 110 0.45 -12.83 -3.54
N ARG A 111 -0.04 -12.68 -4.77
CA ARG A 111 -1.43 -12.24 -5.01
C ARG A 111 -2.45 -13.20 -4.43
N LYS A 112 -2.24 -14.51 -4.60
CA LYS A 112 -3.13 -15.53 -4.03
C LYS A 112 -3.16 -15.42 -2.50
N ASN A 113 -1.99 -15.33 -1.85
CA ASN A 113 -1.89 -15.17 -0.40
C ASN A 113 -2.56 -13.86 0.07
N ALA A 114 -2.29 -12.73 -0.58
CA ALA A 114 -2.94 -11.47 -0.27
C ALA A 114 -4.47 -11.54 -0.38
N LEU A 115 -5.00 -12.25 -1.38
CA LEU A 115 -6.44 -12.51 -1.51
C LEU A 115 -7.00 -13.33 -0.36
N GLU A 116 -6.27 -14.34 0.11
CA GLU A 116 -6.69 -15.17 1.24
C GLU A 116 -6.74 -14.36 2.53
N ILE A 117 -5.70 -13.54 2.78
CA ILE A 117 -5.69 -12.61 3.92
C ILE A 117 -6.87 -11.64 3.82
N GLN A 118 -7.06 -11.03 2.65
CA GLN A 118 -8.16 -10.08 2.42
C GLN A 118 -9.53 -10.71 2.68
N ARG A 119 -9.74 -11.95 2.26
CA ARG A 119 -10.99 -12.69 2.52
C ARG A 119 -11.23 -12.91 4.01
N ARG A 120 -10.20 -13.33 4.76
CA ARG A 120 -10.29 -13.49 6.22
C ARG A 120 -10.69 -12.19 6.90
N VAL A 121 -10.02 -11.08 6.55
CA VAL A 121 -10.35 -9.76 7.09
C VAL A 121 -11.79 -9.39 6.78
N VAL A 122 -12.23 -9.54 5.53
CA VAL A 122 -13.60 -9.18 5.10
C VAL A 122 -14.64 -10.05 5.79
N SER A 123 -14.35 -11.34 5.98
CA SER A 123 -15.29 -12.26 6.67
C SER A 123 -15.44 -11.96 8.16
N SER A 124 -14.47 -11.30 8.79
CA SER A 124 -14.53 -10.88 10.19
C SER A 124 -15.21 -9.52 10.41
N LEU A 125 -15.52 -8.79 9.33
CA LEU A 125 -16.18 -7.50 9.43
C LEU A 125 -17.69 -7.67 9.67
N PRO A 126 -18.31 -6.84 10.52
CA PRO A 126 -19.75 -6.83 10.69
C PRO A 126 -20.45 -6.47 9.37
N ASP A 127 -21.68 -6.92 9.21
CA ASP A 127 -22.48 -6.55 8.05
C ASP A 127 -22.76 -5.05 8.05
N PRO A 128 -22.50 -4.35 6.94
CA PRO A 128 -22.82 -2.94 6.86
C PRO A 128 -24.34 -2.73 6.81
N PRO A 129 -24.85 -1.62 7.34
CA PRO A 129 -26.24 -1.24 7.18
C PRO A 129 -26.66 -1.29 5.70
N GLU A 130 -27.91 -1.66 5.43
CA GLU A 130 -28.40 -1.87 4.07
C GLU A 130 -28.23 -0.64 3.17
N LEU A 131 -28.42 0.56 3.71
CA LEU A 131 -28.23 1.81 2.98
C LEU A 131 -26.79 1.96 2.48
N ILE A 132 -25.81 1.61 3.32
CA ILE A 132 -24.37 1.64 2.95
C ILE A 132 -24.11 0.55 1.93
N ARG A 133 -24.69 -0.63 2.08
CA ARG A 133 -24.53 -1.75 1.15
C ARG A 133 -25.08 -1.42 -0.23
N ARG A 134 -26.23 -0.73 -0.32
CA ARG A 134 -26.81 -0.28 -1.61
C ARG A 134 -25.96 0.76 -2.31
N ASN A 135 -25.49 1.78 -1.59
CA ASN A 135 -24.78 2.90 -2.16
C ASN A 135 -23.32 2.60 -2.51
N PHE A 136 -22.70 1.63 -1.82
CA PHE A 136 -21.30 1.25 -1.98
C PHE A 136 -21.16 -0.23 -2.34
N TYR A 137 -22.15 -0.73 -3.05
CA TYR A 137 -22.22 -2.11 -3.48
C TYR A 137 -20.97 -2.56 -4.21
N GLY A 138 -20.48 -3.71 -3.83
CA GLY A 138 -19.33 -4.36 -4.46
C GLY A 138 -17.97 -4.04 -3.86
N SER A 139 -17.78 -2.92 -3.16
CA SER A 139 -16.46 -2.55 -2.64
C SER A 139 -15.97 -3.45 -1.50
N ARG A 140 -16.89 -4.06 -0.72
CA ARG A 140 -16.55 -4.97 0.39
C ARG A 140 -16.25 -6.38 -0.07
N PHE A 141 -17.10 -6.89 -0.98
CA PHE A 141 -17.08 -8.30 -1.40
C PHE A 141 -16.46 -8.50 -2.78
N ALA A 142 -16.25 -7.43 -3.53
CA ALA A 142 -15.61 -7.53 -4.82
C ALA A 142 -14.17 -8.04 -4.65
N PRO A 143 -13.80 -9.13 -5.32
CA PRO A 143 -12.40 -9.51 -5.42
C PRO A 143 -11.59 -8.33 -5.99
N PRO A 144 -10.33 -8.15 -5.60
CA PRO A 144 -9.48 -7.08 -6.12
C PRO A 144 -9.45 -6.97 -7.65
N ARG A 145 -9.68 -8.05 -8.37
CA ARG A 145 -9.79 -8.07 -9.84
C ARG A 145 -10.92 -7.22 -10.42
N TYR A 146 -11.95 -6.92 -9.63
CA TYR A 146 -13.09 -6.10 -10.04
C TYR A 146 -12.96 -4.64 -9.64
N TRP A 147 -11.91 -4.29 -8.91
CA TRP A 147 -11.62 -2.91 -8.66
C TRP A 147 -10.99 -2.33 -9.92
N PRO A 148 -11.70 -1.47 -10.63
CA PRO A 148 -11.30 -1.04 -11.97
C PRO A 148 -10.04 -0.19 -11.97
N TRP A 149 -9.56 0.20 -10.81
CA TRP A 149 -8.51 1.18 -10.67
C TRP A 149 -7.30 0.60 -9.94
N GLU A 150 -6.20 1.19 -10.18
CA GLU A 150 -4.85 0.78 -9.84
C GLU A 150 -4.58 0.64 -8.35
N ASP A 151 -5.49 1.14 -7.50
CA ASP A 151 -5.31 1.24 -6.06
C ASP A 151 -6.03 0.13 -5.32
N VAL A 152 -5.41 -1.03 -5.27
CA VAL A 152 -5.91 -2.07 -4.38
C VAL A 152 -5.51 -1.77 -2.94
N TRP A 153 -6.50 -1.47 -2.13
CA TRP A 153 -6.36 -1.23 -0.72
C TRP A 153 -6.45 -2.54 0.07
N LEU A 154 -5.43 -2.77 0.90
CA LEU A 154 -5.37 -3.91 1.81
C LEU A 154 -6.09 -3.56 3.11
N ARG A 155 -7.06 -4.37 3.51
CA ARG A 155 -7.96 -4.09 4.63
C ARG A 155 -7.49 -4.73 5.92
N TYR A 156 -7.80 -4.08 7.04
CA TYR A 156 -7.60 -4.58 8.39
C TYR A 156 -8.74 -4.11 9.30
N SER A 157 -9.04 -4.85 10.36
CA SER A 157 -9.99 -4.45 11.40
C SER A 157 -9.42 -4.61 12.81
N THR A 158 -8.43 -5.47 12.98
CA THR A 158 -7.81 -5.79 14.27
C THR A 158 -6.29 -5.67 14.20
N SER A 159 -5.66 -5.63 15.36
CA SER A 159 -4.19 -5.68 15.46
C SER A 159 -3.61 -6.99 14.90
N GLU A 160 -4.35 -8.10 15.03
CA GLU A 160 -3.95 -9.39 14.46
C GLU A 160 -3.86 -9.31 12.93
N HIS A 161 -4.87 -8.71 12.27
CA HIS A 161 -4.84 -8.50 10.82
C HIS A 161 -3.63 -7.68 10.39
N ILE A 162 -3.24 -6.69 11.17
CA ILE A 162 -2.07 -5.86 10.87
C ILE A 162 -0.78 -6.68 11.00
N GLN A 163 -0.68 -7.58 11.97
CA GLN A 163 0.46 -8.49 12.12
C GLN A 163 0.57 -9.47 10.95
N ILE A 164 -0.55 -10.03 10.51
CA ILE A 164 -0.60 -10.91 9.33
C ILE A 164 -0.10 -10.14 8.08
N TRP A 165 -0.56 -8.90 7.89
CA TRP A 165 -0.08 -8.06 6.80
C TRP A 165 1.39 -7.70 6.94
N ALA A 166 1.89 -7.45 8.15
CA ALA A 166 3.30 -7.19 8.39
C ALA A 166 4.18 -8.37 7.95
N GLN A 167 3.77 -9.59 8.31
CA GLN A 167 4.47 -10.80 7.87
C GLN A 167 4.42 -10.96 6.34
N PHE A 168 3.26 -10.76 5.74
CA PHE A 168 3.10 -10.80 4.29
C PHE A 168 4.02 -9.78 3.58
N LEU A 169 4.11 -8.55 4.10
CA LEU A 169 4.95 -7.50 3.52
C LEU A 169 6.44 -7.86 3.58
N ARG A 170 6.93 -8.42 4.70
CA ARG A 170 8.32 -8.89 4.78
C ARG A 170 8.66 -9.90 3.68
N GLN A 171 7.73 -10.79 3.37
CA GLN A 171 7.93 -11.86 2.39
C GLN A 171 7.78 -11.37 0.94
N SER A 172 6.85 -10.46 0.68
CA SER A 172 6.47 -10.06 -0.69
C SER A 172 7.25 -8.86 -1.23
N LEU A 173 7.70 -7.96 -0.36
CA LEU A 173 8.34 -6.71 -0.78
C LEU A 173 9.66 -6.89 -1.54
N PRO A 174 10.55 -7.84 -1.22
CA PRO A 174 11.76 -8.06 -2.00
C PRO A 174 11.45 -8.36 -3.49
N SER A 175 10.48 -9.22 -3.73
CA SER A 175 10.04 -9.56 -5.09
C SER A 175 9.35 -8.38 -5.79
N ALA A 176 8.49 -7.64 -5.07
CA ALA A 176 7.79 -6.47 -5.60
C ALA A 176 8.78 -5.35 -5.97
N ALA A 177 9.75 -5.05 -5.11
CA ALA A 177 10.80 -4.07 -5.37
C ALA A 177 11.62 -4.43 -6.61
N LYS A 178 12.08 -5.69 -6.71
CA LYS A 178 12.80 -6.19 -7.88
C LYS A 178 12.00 -6.00 -9.16
N ARG A 179 10.69 -6.32 -9.15
CA ARG A 179 9.81 -6.14 -10.31
C ARG A 179 9.67 -4.68 -10.71
N PHE A 180 9.51 -3.79 -9.74
CA PHE A 180 9.42 -2.35 -10.03
C PHE A 180 10.74 -1.86 -10.64
N LEU A 181 11.88 -2.19 -10.07
CA LEU A 181 13.22 -1.83 -10.57
C LEU A 181 13.43 -2.33 -11.99
N THR A 182 13.15 -3.60 -12.26
CA THR A 182 13.26 -4.17 -13.62
C THR A 182 12.35 -3.44 -14.61
N SER A 183 11.13 -3.07 -14.19
CA SER A 183 10.19 -2.35 -15.06
C SER A 183 10.60 -0.89 -15.32
N THR A 184 11.48 -0.30 -14.48
CA THR A 184 11.98 1.07 -14.67
C THR A 184 13.22 1.12 -15.54
N GLN A 185 14.02 0.06 -15.59
CA GLN A 185 15.22 -0.01 -16.45
C GLN A 185 14.88 0.04 -17.95
N TRP A 186 13.70 -0.44 -18.36
CA TRP A 186 13.28 -0.42 -19.78
C TRP A 186 12.94 0.99 -20.31
N THR A 187 12.85 1.99 -19.46
CA THR A 187 12.53 3.37 -19.89
C THR A 187 13.79 4.15 -20.27
N THR A 188 14.99 3.58 -20.10
CA THR A 188 16.28 4.23 -20.35
C THR A 188 16.89 3.95 -21.72
N VAL A 189 16.25 3.11 -22.56
CA VAL A 189 16.78 2.75 -23.88
C VAL A 189 15.71 2.90 -24.95
N ARG A 190 15.40 4.15 -25.31
CA ARG A 190 15.17 4.51 -26.71
C ARG A 190 16.20 5.56 -27.04
N PRO A 191 17.22 5.24 -27.85
CA PRO A 191 17.96 6.28 -28.54
C PRO A 191 16.93 7.05 -29.35
N VAL A 192 16.91 8.36 -29.17
CA VAL A 192 16.27 9.26 -30.13
C VAL A 192 17.02 9.00 -31.43
N ASP A 193 16.39 8.28 -32.34
CA ASP A 193 16.83 8.25 -33.72
C ASP A 193 16.79 9.69 -34.20
N SER A 194 17.96 10.30 -34.23
CA SER A 194 18.20 11.52 -34.96
C SER A 194 18.14 11.18 -36.45
N GLY A 195 16.89 11.04 -36.92
CA GLY A 195 16.59 10.92 -38.32
C GLY A 195 17.10 12.14 -39.08
N ARG A 196 17.93 11.87 -40.07
CA ARG A 196 18.40 12.74 -41.12
C ARG A 196 17.24 13.31 -41.92
#